data_c998cc1e5d6ba49fa3c30259da9bf8f6
#
_entry.id   c998cc1e5d6ba49fa3c30259da9bf8f6
#
_cell.length_a   1.000
_cell.length_b   1.000
_cell.length_c   1.000
_cell.angle_alpha   90.00
_cell.angle_beta   90.00
_cell.angle_gamma   90.00
#
_symmetry.space_group_name_H-M   'P 1'
#
loop_
_entity.id
_entity.type
_entity.pdbx_description
1 polymer ?
#
loop_
_entity_poly.entity_id
_entity_poly.type
_entity_poly.pdbx_seq_one_letter_code
_entity_poly.pdbx_strand_id
1 'polypeptide(L)'
;MAKVSMRDMLQAGVHFGHQTRYWNPKMKPFIFGARNRVHIINLEKTVPMMNDALAFIQSVAAKKGKILFVGTKRAASEAIKDAALQADQYYVNHRWLGGMLTNWKT
;
A
#
# COMPACT_ATOMS: atom_id res chain seq x y z
N MET A 1 -8.69 -14.93 7.67
CA MET A 1 -7.59 -14.11 7.13
C MET A 1 -6.88 -13.35 8.24
N ALA A 2 -5.56 -13.29 8.16
CA ALA A 2 -4.79 -12.54 9.15
C ALA A 2 -5.12 -11.05 9.10
N LYS A 3 -5.17 -10.42 10.27
CA LYS A 3 -5.37 -8.99 10.37
C LYS A 3 -4.04 -8.31 10.71
N VAL A 4 -3.87 -7.09 10.22
CA VAL A 4 -2.69 -6.30 10.53
C VAL A 4 -2.97 -5.45 11.77
N SER A 5 -2.06 -5.48 12.73
CA SER A 5 -2.19 -4.70 13.95
C SER A 5 -1.43 -3.37 13.85
N MET A 6 -1.79 -2.42 14.71
CA MET A 6 -1.07 -1.15 14.80
C MET A 6 0.40 -1.37 15.16
N ARG A 7 0.67 -2.36 16.02
CA ARG A 7 2.04 -2.69 16.43
C ARG A 7 2.90 -3.13 15.24
N ASP A 8 2.34 -3.99 14.38
CA ASP A 8 3.03 -4.43 13.18
C ASP A 8 3.36 -3.26 12.26
N MET A 9 2.44 -2.34 12.10
CA MET A 9 2.64 -1.16 11.26
C MET A 9 3.70 -0.23 11.83
N LEU A 10 3.72 -0.04 13.15
CA LEU A 10 4.75 0.78 13.79
C LEU A 10 6.14 0.19 13.60
N GLN A 11 6.28 -1.12 13.77
CA GLN A 11 7.55 -1.80 13.57
C GLN A 11 8.05 -1.71 12.15
N ALA A 12 7.14 -1.72 11.18
CA ALA A 12 7.50 -1.61 9.77
C ALA A 12 7.72 -0.16 9.31
N GLY A 13 7.48 0.82 10.17
CA GLY A 13 7.67 2.23 9.82
C GLY A 13 6.57 2.82 8.97
N VAL A 14 5.39 2.20 8.95
CA VAL A 14 4.27 2.65 8.11
C VAL A 14 3.76 4.03 8.52
N HIS A 15 4.01 4.43 9.77
CA HIS A 15 3.57 5.72 10.29
C HIS A 15 4.39 6.91 9.79
N PHE A 16 5.53 6.68 9.16
CA PHE A 16 6.35 7.77 8.64
C PHE A 16 5.80 8.27 7.30
N GLY A 17 5.47 9.55 7.23
CA GLY A 17 5.01 10.20 6.01
C GLY A 17 6.10 11.05 5.39
N HIS A 18 5.71 12.02 4.58
CA HIS A 18 6.62 12.95 3.94
C HIS A 18 7.07 14.04 4.91
N GLN A 19 8.16 14.73 4.55
CA GLN A 19 8.54 15.96 5.25
C GLN A 19 7.39 16.95 5.18
N THR A 20 7.21 17.74 6.25
CA THR A 20 6.06 18.63 6.37
C THR A 20 5.92 19.61 5.21
N ARG A 21 7.04 20.11 4.66
CA ARG A 21 6.99 21.08 3.59
C ARG A 21 6.58 20.50 2.23
N TYR A 22 6.57 19.19 2.09
CA TYR A 22 6.23 18.51 0.83
C TYR A 22 4.87 17.80 0.88
N TRP A 23 4.10 18.03 1.94
CA TRP A 23 2.87 17.29 2.12
C TRP A 23 1.75 17.76 1.19
N ASN A 24 0.80 16.86 0.97
CA ASN A 24 -0.43 17.20 0.27
C ASN A 24 -1.50 17.50 1.32
N PRO A 25 -2.08 18.72 1.35
CA PRO A 25 -3.10 19.06 2.34
C PRO A 25 -4.32 18.17 2.35
N LYS A 26 -4.59 17.45 1.26
CA LYS A 26 -5.69 16.48 1.22
C LYS A 26 -5.48 15.32 2.18
N MET A 27 -4.26 15.12 2.64
CA MET A 27 -3.93 14.09 3.63
C MET A 27 -4.23 14.49 5.07
N LYS A 28 -4.65 15.74 5.31
CA LYS A 28 -4.89 16.24 6.66
C LYS A 28 -5.74 15.30 7.53
N PRO A 29 -6.85 14.71 7.03
CA PRO A 29 -7.67 13.83 7.88
C PRO A 29 -6.92 12.56 8.33
N PHE A 30 -5.82 12.21 7.67
CA PHE A 30 -5.09 10.96 7.92
C PHE A 30 -3.77 11.18 8.64
N ILE A 31 -3.44 12.42 8.99
CA ILE A 31 -2.18 12.78 9.64
C ILE A 31 -2.43 12.95 11.15
N PHE A 32 -1.64 12.25 11.95
CA PHE A 32 -1.69 12.36 13.42
C PHE A 32 -1.04 13.65 13.89
N GLY A 33 0.10 14.00 13.33
CA GLY A 33 0.85 15.19 13.68
C GLY A 33 2.20 15.21 12.97
N ALA A 34 3.11 16.04 13.47
CA ALA A 34 4.46 16.14 12.90
C ALA A 34 5.50 15.96 14.00
N ARG A 35 6.59 15.31 13.68
CA ARG A 35 7.73 15.14 14.58
C ARG A 35 9.00 15.24 13.76
N ASN A 36 9.94 16.10 14.19
CA ASN A 36 11.20 16.35 13.48
C ASN A 36 10.96 16.71 12.01
N ARG A 37 9.95 17.55 11.76
CA ARG A 37 9.56 18.03 10.42
C ARG A 37 9.09 16.93 9.48
N VAL A 38 8.68 15.78 10.02
CA VAL A 38 8.09 14.67 9.27
C VAL A 38 6.69 14.45 9.79
N HIS A 39 5.71 14.37 8.88
CA HIS A 39 4.34 14.06 9.26
C HIS A 39 4.25 12.60 9.71
N ILE A 40 3.47 12.36 10.74
CA ILE A 40 3.20 11.01 11.23
C ILE A 40 1.78 10.64 10.81
N ILE A 41 1.66 9.54 10.08
CA ILE A 41 0.36 9.05 9.63
C ILE A 41 -0.40 8.46 10.81
N ASN A 42 -1.69 8.78 10.91
CA ASN A 42 -2.54 8.31 12.00
C ASN A 42 -2.93 6.85 11.76
N LEU A 43 -2.27 5.94 12.46
CA LEU A 43 -2.51 4.51 12.30
C LEU A 43 -3.87 4.08 12.85
N GLU A 44 -4.51 4.87 13.71
CA GLU A 44 -5.88 4.58 14.17
C GLU A 44 -6.85 4.58 12.99
N LYS A 45 -6.55 5.32 11.93
CA LYS A 45 -7.32 5.30 10.68
C LYS A 45 -6.79 4.27 9.69
N THR A 46 -5.47 4.11 9.63
CA THR A 46 -4.84 3.20 8.67
C THR A 46 -5.15 1.73 8.95
N VAL A 47 -5.15 1.32 10.22
CA VAL A 47 -5.38 -0.08 10.58
C VAL A 47 -6.76 -0.57 10.12
N PRO A 48 -7.88 0.13 10.41
CA PRO A 48 -9.18 -0.32 9.89
C PRO A 48 -9.24 -0.33 8.37
N MET A 49 -8.66 0.67 7.72
CA MET A 49 -8.64 0.75 6.25
C MET A 49 -7.87 -0.43 5.64
N MET A 50 -6.74 -0.78 6.24
CA MET A 50 -5.95 -1.93 5.78
C MET A 50 -6.72 -3.25 5.95
N ASN A 51 -7.37 -3.42 7.09
CA ASN A 51 -8.15 -4.63 7.34
C ASN A 51 -9.37 -4.72 6.41
N ASP A 52 -9.99 -3.59 6.07
CA ASP A 52 -11.06 -3.56 5.06
C ASP A 52 -10.52 -3.95 3.68
N ALA A 53 -9.34 -3.45 3.32
CA ALA A 53 -8.71 -3.80 2.06
C ALA A 53 -8.39 -5.29 1.99
N LEU A 54 -7.89 -5.86 3.09
CA LEU A 54 -7.60 -7.30 3.15
C LEU A 54 -8.87 -8.14 3.01
N ALA A 55 -9.98 -7.71 3.62
CA ALA A 55 -11.25 -8.40 3.48
C ALA A 55 -11.75 -8.36 2.03
N PHE A 56 -11.57 -7.22 1.37
CA PHE A 56 -11.94 -7.09 -0.05
C PHE A 56 -11.09 -8.02 -0.92
N ILE A 57 -9.78 -8.06 -0.69
CA ILE A 57 -8.87 -8.95 -1.44
C ILE A 57 -9.28 -10.41 -1.23
N GLN A 58 -9.64 -10.78 -0.01
CA GLN A 58 -10.11 -12.13 0.29
C GLN A 58 -11.36 -12.47 -0.52
N SER A 59 -12.29 -11.52 -0.65
CA SER A 59 -13.50 -11.74 -1.43
C SER A 59 -13.20 -11.93 -2.91
N VAL A 60 -12.25 -11.19 -3.46
CA VAL A 60 -11.81 -11.34 -4.85
C VAL A 60 -11.16 -12.70 -5.06
N ALA A 61 -10.31 -13.12 -4.14
CA ALA A 61 -9.62 -14.41 -4.22
C ALA A 61 -10.61 -15.58 -4.11
N ALA A 62 -11.64 -15.45 -3.27
CA ALA A 62 -12.66 -16.48 -3.11
C ALA A 62 -13.47 -16.70 -4.40
N LYS A 63 -13.59 -15.68 -5.23
CA LYS A 63 -14.24 -15.75 -6.53
C LYS A 63 -13.29 -16.11 -7.65
N LYS A 64 -12.08 -16.54 -7.33
CA LYS A 64 -11.01 -16.86 -8.28
C LYS A 64 -10.61 -15.69 -9.17
N GLY A 65 -10.76 -14.48 -8.65
CA GLY A 65 -10.30 -13.25 -9.33
C GLY A 65 -8.80 -13.16 -9.37
N LYS A 66 -8.31 -12.27 -10.23
CA LYS A 66 -6.89 -12.01 -10.37
C LYS A 66 -6.52 -10.75 -9.60
N ILE A 67 -5.30 -10.74 -9.08
CA ILE A 67 -4.77 -9.62 -8.32
C ILE A 67 -3.47 -9.18 -8.96
N LEU A 68 -3.32 -7.88 -9.21
CA LEU A 68 -2.10 -7.29 -9.72
C LEU A 68 -1.39 -6.57 -8.57
N PHE A 69 -0.22 -7.07 -8.21
CA PHE A 69 0.64 -6.43 -7.21
C PHE A 69 1.45 -5.34 -7.90
N VAL A 70 1.40 -4.13 -7.39
CA VAL A 70 2.13 -3.00 -7.97
C VAL A 70 3.06 -2.41 -6.92
N GLY A 71 4.35 -2.36 -7.23
CA GLY A 71 5.33 -1.74 -6.36
C GLY A 71 6.52 -1.29 -7.19
N THR A 72 6.41 -0.11 -7.79
CA THR A 72 7.43 0.43 -8.68
C THR A 72 8.54 1.17 -7.95
N LYS A 73 8.32 1.49 -6.69
CA LYS A 73 9.33 2.14 -5.86
C LYS A 73 10.46 1.15 -5.56
N ARG A 74 11.69 1.65 -5.61
CA ARG A 74 12.86 0.79 -5.43
C ARG A 74 12.81 -0.03 -4.13
N ALA A 75 12.37 0.60 -3.04
CA ALA A 75 12.29 -0.06 -1.75
C ALA A 75 11.25 -1.18 -1.71
N ALA A 76 10.22 -1.13 -2.57
CA ALA A 76 9.14 -2.11 -2.59
C ALA A 76 9.31 -3.19 -3.66
N SER A 77 10.23 -3.00 -4.61
CA SER A 77 10.32 -3.83 -5.83
C SER A 77 10.45 -5.32 -5.54
N GLU A 78 11.41 -5.71 -4.72
CA GLU A 78 11.64 -7.13 -4.41
C GLU A 78 10.50 -7.72 -3.57
N ALA A 79 9.99 -6.96 -2.59
CA ALA A 79 8.91 -7.42 -1.73
C ALA A 79 7.63 -7.70 -2.53
N ILE A 80 7.32 -6.83 -3.48
CA ILE A 80 6.14 -6.98 -4.34
C ILE A 80 6.28 -8.22 -5.23
N LYS A 81 7.44 -8.40 -5.85
CA LYS A 81 7.70 -9.56 -6.69
C LYS A 81 7.56 -10.86 -5.90
N ASP A 82 8.22 -10.93 -4.74
CA ASP A 82 8.21 -12.14 -3.92
C ASP A 82 6.80 -12.48 -3.43
N ALA A 83 6.05 -11.47 -2.98
CA ALA A 83 4.68 -11.67 -2.51
C ALA A 83 3.76 -12.16 -3.63
N ALA A 84 3.88 -11.58 -4.82
CA ALA A 84 3.07 -11.98 -5.95
C ALA A 84 3.36 -13.40 -6.39
N LEU A 85 4.64 -13.78 -6.45
CA LEU A 85 5.03 -15.14 -6.81
C LEU A 85 4.54 -16.15 -5.78
N GLN A 86 4.61 -15.82 -4.50
CA GLN A 86 4.09 -16.66 -3.42
C GLN A 86 2.60 -16.91 -3.56
N ALA A 87 1.86 -15.89 -3.98
CA ALA A 87 0.41 -15.96 -4.15
C ALA A 87 0.00 -16.44 -5.55
N ASP A 88 0.96 -16.70 -6.44
CA ASP A 88 0.73 -17.08 -7.83
C ASP A 88 -0.13 -16.01 -8.55
N GLN A 89 0.22 -14.76 -8.35
CA GLN A 89 -0.48 -13.62 -8.96
C GLN A 89 0.49 -12.77 -9.77
N TYR A 90 -0.05 -11.79 -10.49
CA TYR A 90 0.72 -10.93 -11.38
C TYR A 90 1.38 -9.80 -10.60
N TYR A 91 2.47 -9.25 -11.14
CA TYR A 91 3.13 -8.11 -10.50
C TYR A 91 3.69 -7.14 -11.52
N VAL A 92 3.79 -5.87 -11.12
CA VAL A 92 4.51 -4.82 -11.82
C VAL A 92 5.44 -4.18 -10.78
N ASN A 93 6.74 -4.40 -10.93
CA ASN A 93 7.73 -3.88 -9.98
C ASN A 93 8.82 -3.05 -10.65
N HIS A 94 8.59 -2.65 -11.90
CA HIS A 94 9.45 -1.71 -12.61
C HIS A 94 8.63 -0.46 -12.92
N ARG A 95 8.92 0.20 -14.03
CA ARG A 95 8.20 1.42 -14.39
C ARG A 95 6.75 1.14 -14.75
N TRP A 96 5.83 1.92 -14.19
CA TRP A 96 4.44 1.88 -14.62
C TRP A 96 4.28 2.64 -15.92
N LEU A 97 3.85 1.97 -16.96
CA LEU A 97 3.64 2.60 -18.25
C LEU A 97 2.32 3.34 -18.24
N GLY A 98 2.30 4.58 -18.77
CA GLY A 98 1.07 5.35 -18.89
C GLY A 98 0.05 4.58 -19.72
N GLY A 99 -1.18 4.49 -19.21
CA GLY A 99 -2.24 3.76 -19.88
C GLY A 99 -2.16 2.25 -19.77
N MET A 100 -1.40 1.72 -18.81
CA MET A 100 -1.23 0.27 -18.65
C MET A 100 -2.57 -0.46 -18.51
N LEU A 101 -3.55 0.15 -17.86
CA LEU A 101 -4.89 -0.42 -17.72
C LEU A 101 -5.87 0.11 -18.76
N THR A 102 -5.71 1.36 -19.18
CA THR A 102 -6.68 2.04 -20.06
C THR A 102 -6.35 1.90 -21.53
N ASN A 103 -5.08 1.75 -21.89
CA ASN A 103 -4.63 1.51 -23.25
C ASN A 103 -4.13 0.08 -23.38
N TRP A 104 -5.03 -0.85 -23.15
CA TRP A 104 -4.71 -2.27 -22.99
C TRP A 104 -4.02 -2.88 -24.21
N LYS A 105 -4.42 -2.48 -25.39
CA LYS A 105 -3.86 -3.05 -26.62
C LYS A 105 -2.39 -2.69 -26.85
N THR A 106 -1.95 -1.59 -26.30
CA THR A 106 -0.56 -1.17 -26.36
C THR A 106 0.26 -1.81 -25.27
#